data_a1ff0b5064535ac10f8a39af69deae38
#
_entry.id   a1ff0b5064535ac10f8a39af69deae38
#
_cell.length_a   1.000
_cell.length_b   1.000
_cell.length_c   1.000
_cell.angle_alpha   90.00
_cell.angle_beta   90.00
_cell.angle_gamma   90.00
#
_symmetry.space_group_name_H-M   'P 1'
#
loop_
_entity.id
_entity.type
_entity.pdbx_description
1 polymer ?
#
loop_
_entity_poly.entity_id
_entity_poly.type
_entity_poly.pdbx_seq_one_letter_code
_entity_poly.pdbx_strand_id
1 'polypeptide(L)'
;MSEALSKYADNQVEVATRDNATLLSEFAADTMPKVAAATLAHPEFTTVNGELISLDAAWSAAETVVVNAEAGQVGATAAFEDFMASLTRKPDINTKSPLDTWDYIINGVYATGSPAYKILLPQGRETLTVGTYQARLDAIRDFGIRLAAEAGKPTLIALGTTVTAFYTLGKTKRNFQMNRKTAVENGRVDMEGVRLLFSAKFYKMIGVAMGVWELQPHLVDTVWDVNLLRNPAQVIPAPPIDIFWDALTRTLRTTALPDGATRLEFWREGPGGMPELLSLGEKNALSVQIPATVTFDIGDLYQLWLQARNSRGSSPAGPKVSWEAV
;
A
#
# COMPACT_ATOMS: atom_id res chain seq x y z
N MET A 1 35.71 13.15 27.45
CA MET A 1 34.67 12.12 27.36
C MET A 1 35.39 10.78 27.32
N SER A 2 35.00 9.82 28.15
CA SER A 2 35.58 8.49 28.06
C SER A 2 35.21 7.84 26.73
N GLU A 3 36.07 7.00 26.19
CA GLU A 3 35.83 6.26 24.94
C GLU A 3 34.51 5.49 24.97
N ALA A 4 34.06 5.04 26.15
CA ALA A 4 32.81 4.38 26.39
C ALA A 4 31.55 5.25 26.07
N LEU A 5 31.68 6.59 26.18
CA LEU A 5 30.57 7.53 25.93
C LEU A 5 30.61 8.10 24.50
N SER A 6 31.71 7.99 23.78
CA SER A 6 31.81 8.49 22.40
C SER A 6 30.86 7.79 21.44
N LYS A 7 30.52 6.53 21.71
CA LYS A 7 29.54 5.75 20.89
C LYS A 7 28.11 6.30 20.92
N TYR A 8 27.76 7.19 21.87
CA TYR A 8 26.47 7.82 22.00
C TYR A 8 26.45 9.29 21.54
N ALA A 9 27.56 9.80 20.98
CA ALA A 9 27.66 11.20 20.57
C ALA A 9 26.72 11.55 19.40
N ASP A 10 26.39 10.59 18.55
CA ASP A 10 25.54 10.78 17.38
C ASP A 10 24.16 10.11 17.55
N ASN A 11 23.14 10.67 16.92
CA ASN A 11 21.81 10.06 16.85
C ASN A 11 21.83 8.86 15.89
N GLN A 12 22.33 7.73 16.38
CA GLN A 12 22.48 6.51 15.59
C GLN A 12 21.12 5.96 15.12
N VAL A 13 20.03 6.18 15.86
CA VAL A 13 18.69 5.76 15.46
C VAL A 13 18.26 6.47 14.20
N GLU A 14 18.48 7.79 14.12
CA GLU A 14 18.13 8.56 12.93
C GLU A 14 18.88 8.07 11.68
N VAL A 15 20.18 7.83 11.82
CA VAL A 15 21.03 7.37 10.71
C VAL A 15 20.62 5.96 10.27
N ALA A 16 20.48 5.03 11.23
CA ALA A 16 20.19 3.63 10.92
C ALA A 16 18.78 3.42 10.34
N THR A 17 17.80 4.22 10.77
CA THR A 17 16.40 4.06 10.34
C THR A 17 16.05 4.86 9.09
N ARG A 18 16.96 5.70 8.58
CA ARG A 18 16.72 6.53 7.39
C ARG A 18 16.34 5.72 6.17
N ASP A 19 17.07 4.66 5.89
CA ASP A 19 16.88 3.81 4.70
C ASP A 19 16.04 2.55 5.00
N ASN A 20 15.75 2.30 6.28
CA ASN A 20 15.00 1.14 6.75
C ASN A 20 14.10 1.51 7.93
N ALA A 21 12.94 2.04 7.59
CA ALA A 21 11.97 2.52 8.58
C ALA A 21 11.46 1.42 9.53
N THR A 22 11.37 0.16 9.08
CA THR A 22 10.93 -0.97 9.92
C THR A 22 11.95 -1.31 11.02
N LEU A 23 13.21 -0.95 10.85
CA LEU A 23 14.23 -1.08 11.89
C LEU A 23 13.87 -0.28 13.14
N LEU A 24 13.18 0.86 12.99
CA LEU A 24 12.68 1.65 14.12
C LEU A 24 11.70 0.86 14.99
N SER A 25 10.80 0.10 14.35
CA SER A 25 9.84 -0.75 15.06
C SER A 25 10.53 -1.88 15.84
N GLU A 26 11.56 -2.50 15.27
CA GLU A 26 12.35 -3.55 15.94
C GLU A 26 13.12 -2.98 17.12
N PHE A 27 13.77 -1.84 16.92
CA PHE A 27 14.50 -1.16 17.97
C PHE A 27 13.59 -0.71 19.12
N ALA A 28 12.41 -0.15 18.79
CA ALA A 28 11.41 0.22 19.79
C ALA A 28 10.89 -1.00 20.57
N ALA A 29 10.65 -2.12 19.89
CA ALA A 29 10.18 -3.36 20.52
C ALA A 29 11.16 -3.92 21.56
N ASP A 30 12.46 -3.77 21.34
CA ASP A 30 13.51 -4.18 22.29
C ASP A 30 13.70 -3.14 23.41
N THR A 31 13.81 -1.87 23.05
CA THR A 31 14.25 -0.80 23.95
C THR A 31 13.14 -0.37 24.91
N MET A 32 11.89 -0.22 24.44
CA MET A 32 10.82 0.34 25.26
C MET A 32 10.46 -0.49 26.52
N PRO A 33 10.39 -1.83 26.47
CA PRO A 33 10.19 -2.64 27.68
C PRO A 33 11.31 -2.46 28.70
N LYS A 34 12.56 -2.30 28.25
CA LYS A 34 13.73 -2.07 29.11
C LYS A 34 13.64 -0.69 29.80
N VAL A 35 13.26 0.34 29.04
CA VAL A 35 13.03 1.69 29.59
C VAL A 35 11.88 1.69 30.58
N ALA A 36 10.77 1.01 30.27
CA ALA A 36 9.64 0.88 31.19
C ALA A 36 10.04 0.17 32.50
N ALA A 37 10.85 -0.89 32.43
CA ALA A 37 11.40 -1.54 33.62
C ALA A 37 12.31 -0.62 34.43
N ALA A 38 13.15 0.17 33.74
CA ALA A 38 14.05 1.13 34.41
C ALA A 38 13.30 2.23 35.16
N THR A 39 12.07 2.61 34.76
CA THR A 39 11.27 3.63 35.46
C THR A 39 10.92 3.21 36.90
N LEU A 40 10.90 1.91 37.21
CA LEU A 40 10.60 1.41 38.55
C LEU A 40 11.71 1.77 39.56
N ALA A 41 12.96 1.77 39.13
CA ALA A 41 14.11 2.09 39.96
C ALA A 41 14.57 3.57 39.81
N HIS A 42 14.31 4.16 38.64
CA HIS A 42 14.78 5.47 38.24
C HIS A 42 13.65 6.31 37.65
N PRO A 43 12.92 7.10 38.47
CA PRO A 43 11.77 7.90 38.03
C PRO A 43 12.12 8.95 36.98
N GLU A 44 13.38 9.28 36.78
CA GLU A 44 13.89 10.15 35.68
C GLU A 44 13.51 9.67 34.29
N PHE A 45 13.32 8.36 34.11
CA PHE A 45 12.84 7.78 32.85
C PHE A 45 11.35 7.98 32.59
N THR A 46 10.53 8.35 33.60
CA THR A 46 9.06 8.36 33.49
C THR A 46 8.59 9.24 32.32
N THR A 47 9.11 10.47 32.22
CA THR A 47 8.70 11.40 31.16
C THR A 47 9.07 10.88 29.77
N VAL A 48 10.32 10.45 29.58
CA VAL A 48 10.79 9.98 28.28
C VAL A 48 10.11 8.67 27.88
N ASN A 49 9.81 7.79 28.85
CA ASN A 49 9.05 6.57 28.59
C ASN A 49 7.63 6.88 28.09
N GLY A 50 6.91 7.82 28.72
CA GLY A 50 5.61 8.27 28.25
C GLY A 50 5.64 8.88 26.83
N GLU A 51 6.67 9.68 26.54
CA GLU A 51 6.89 10.24 25.20
C GLU A 51 7.17 9.15 24.17
N LEU A 52 7.97 8.12 24.48
CA LEU A 52 8.26 7.00 23.60
C LEU A 52 7.00 6.16 23.31
N ILE A 53 6.19 5.86 24.33
CA ILE A 53 4.91 5.13 24.15
C ILE A 53 3.99 5.90 23.19
N SER A 54 3.84 7.22 23.37
CA SER A 54 3.03 8.06 22.49
C SER A 54 3.54 8.03 21.04
N LEU A 55 4.86 8.06 20.84
CA LEU A 55 5.47 8.06 19.51
C LEU A 55 5.45 6.69 18.86
N ASP A 56 5.54 5.58 19.61
CA ASP A 56 5.36 4.23 19.08
C ASP A 56 3.93 4.03 18.54
N ALA A 57 2.93 4.53 19.26
CA ALA A 57 1.55 4.53 18.77
C ALA A 57 1.39 5.38 17.51
N ALA A 58 1.97 6.58 17.46
CA ALA A 58 1.93 7.46 16.29
C ALA A 58 2.67 6.84 15.09
N TRP A 59 3.81 6.21 15.31
CA TRP A 59 4.56 5.48 14.29
C TRP A 59 3.76 4.33 13.72
N SER A 60 3.17 3.51 14.56
CA SER A 60 2.34 2.37 14.18
C SER A 60 1.12 2.81 13.35
N ALA A 61 0.49 3.94 13.73
CA ALA A 61 -0.61 4.53 12.99
C ALA A 61 -0.14 5.03 11.59
N ALA A 62 0.97 5.75 11.53
CA ALA A 62 1.52 6.29 10.28
C ALA A 62 1.92 5.15 9.30
N GLU A 63 2.58 4.10 9.79
CA GLU A 63 2.92 2.92 9.00
C GLU A 63 1.66 2.24 8.44
N THR A 64 0.62 2.09 9.25
CA THR A 64 -0.67 1.52 8.83
C THR A 64 -1.32 2.36 7.72
N VAL A 65 -1.27 3.69 7.84
CA VAL A 65 -1.80 4.61 6.81
C VAL A 65 -1.07 4.42 5.49
N VAL A 66 0.27 4.33 5.49
CA VAL A 66 1.07 4.14 4.27
C VAL A 66 0.72 2.81 3.60
N VAL A 67 0.71 1.70 4.34
CA VAL A 67 0.41 0.37 3.79
C VAL A 67 -1.00 0.30 3.21
N ASN A 68 -2.00 0.86 3.91
CA ASN A 68 -3.37 0.89 3.41
C ASN A 68 -3.50 1.79 2.17
N ALA A 69 -2.74 2.90 2.10
CA ALA A 69 -2.70 3.76 0.93
C ALA A 69 -2.03 3.05 -0.27
N GLU A 70 -0.95 2.30 -0.06
CA GLU A 70 -0.27 1.49 -1.07
C GLU A 70 -1.18 0.39 -1.62
N ALA A 71 -1.88 -0.35 -0.75
CA ALA A 71 -2.88 -1.33 -1.17
C ALA A 71 -3.99 -0.68 -2.00
N GLY A 72 -4.51 0.47 -1.55
CA GLY A 72 -5.50 1.25 -2.29
C GLY A 72 -5.01 1.75 -3.64
N GLN A 73 -3.73 2.11 -3.77
CA GLN A 73 -3.11 2.51 -5.04
C GLN A 73 -3.02 1.33 -6.01
N VAL A 74 -2.61 0.16 -5.53
CA VAL A 74 -2.55 -1.07 -6.36
C VAL A 74 -3.93 -1.40 -6.91
N GLY A 75 -4.95 -1.45 -6.07
CA GLY A 75 -6.33 -1.71 -6.49
C GLY A 75 -6.86 -0.67 -7.49
N ALA A 76 -6.60 0.63 -7.26
CA ALA A 76 -7.00 1.68 -8.18
C ALA A 76 -6.29 1.59 -9.54
N THR A 77 -5.04 1.17 -9.55
CA THR A 77 -4.26 0.96 -10.77
C THR A 77 -4.83 -0.21 -11.56
N ALA A 78 -5.04 -1.36 -10.92
CA ALA A 78 -5.64 -2.53 -11.56
C ALA A 78 -7.05 -2.23 -12.13
N ALA A 79 -7.89 -1.53 -11.38
CA ALA A 79 -9.22 -1.14 -11.83
C ALA A 79 -9.23 -0.18 -13.02
N PHE A 80 -8.22 0.69 -13.12
CA PHE A 80 -8.06 1.57 -14.27
C PHE A 80 -7.51 0.81 -15.50
N GLU A 81 -6.53 -0.07 -15.30
CA GLU A 81 -5.97 -0.92 -16.35
C GLU A 81 -7.02 -1.86 -16.93
N ASP A 82 -7.81 -2.52 -16.08
CA ASP A 82 -8.91 -3.37 -16.50
C ASP A 82 -9.96 -2.59 -17.30
N PHE A 83 -10.31 -1.38 -16.83
CA PHE A 83 -11.18 -0.48 -17.59
C PHE A 83 -10.63 -0.15 -18.98
N MET A 84 -9.35 0.19 -19.09
CA MET A 84 -8.73 0.50 -20.39
C MET A 84 -8.64 -0.75 -21.29
N ALA A 85 -8.42 -1.92 -20.71
CA ALA A 85 -8.44 -3.18 -21.42
C ALA A 85 -9.84 -3.55 -21.92
N SER A 86 -10.89 -3.14 -21.21
CA SER A 86 -12.29 -3.40 -21.62
C SER A 86 -12.64 -2.82 -22.98
N LEU A 87 -11.93 -1.77 -23.44
CA LEU A 87 -12.14 -1.17 -24.75
C LEU A 87 -11.98 -2.19 -25.90
N THR A 88 -11.02 -3.11 -25.75
CA THR A 88 -10.70 -4.14 -26.75
C THR A 88 -11.16 -5.54 -26.36
N ARG A 89 -11.54 -5.73 -25.09
CA ARG A 89 -12.02 -7.03 -24.61
C ARG A 89 -13.43 -7.30 -25.12
N LYS A 90 -13.64 -8.51 -25.63
CA LYS A 90 -14.99 -9.00 -25.97
C LYS A 90 -15.66 -9.45 -24.68
N PRO A 91 -16.87 -8.91 -24.37
CA PRO A 91 -17.62 -9.36 -23.19
C PRO A 91 -17.99 -10.86 -23.25
N ASP A 92 -18.24 -11.36 -24.44
CA ASP A 92 -18.60 -12.75 -24.72
C ASP A 92 -17.99 -13.17 -26.08
N ILE A 93 -17.86 -14.48 -26.32
CA ILE A 93 -17.35 -15.05 -27.58
C ILE A 93 -18.15 -14.60 -28.82
N ASN A 94 -19.45 -14.34 -28.66
CA ASN A 94 -20.38 -13.93 -29.71
C ASN A 94 -20.56 -12.40 -29.79
N THR A 95 -19.94 -11.62 -28.92
CA THR A 95 -20.09 -10.15 -28.88
C THR A 95 -18.84 -9.46 -29.43
N LYS A 96 -19.05 -8.24 -29.91
CA LYS A 96 -17.95 -7.36 -30.33
C LYS A 96 -17.43 -6.61 -29.11
N SER A 97 -16.13 -6.30 -29.12
CA SER A 97 -15.59 -5.33 -28.17
C SER A 97 -16.21 -3.95 -28.36
N PRO A 98 -16.19 -3.06 -27.37
CA PRO A 98 -16.62 -1.67 -27.57
C PRO A 98 -15.97 -1.03 -28.80
N LEU A 99 -14.67 -1.17 -28.98
CA LEU A 99 -13.92 -0.61 -30.10
C LEU A 99 -14.38 -1.20 -31.44
N ASP A 100 -14.61 -2.51 -31.52
CA ASP A 100 -15.11 -3.16 -32.73
C ASP A 100 -16.56 -2.73 -33.04
N THR A 101 -17.35 -2.48 -32.01
CA THR A 101 -18.71 -1.95 -32.14
C THR A 101 -18.70 -0.51 -32.66
N TRP A 102 -17.82 0.34 -32.16
CA TRP A 102 -17.66 1.70 -32.64
C TRP A 102 -17.24 1.74 -34.09
N ASP A 103 -16.25 0.94 -34.46
CA ASP A 103 -15.76 0.82 -35.83
C ASP A 103 -16.86 0.30 -36.78
N TYR A 104 -17.61 -0.70 -36.36
CA TYR A 104 -18.74 -1.22 -37.14
C TYR A 104 -19.80 -0.16 -37.40
N ILE A 105 -20.14 0.68 -36.43
CA ILE A 105 -21.11 1.76 -36.58
C ILE A 105 -20.58 2.82 -37.56
N ILE A 106 -19.30 3.20 -37.46
CA ILE A 106 -18.70 4.16 -38.40
C ILE A 106 -18.72 3.61 -39.82
N ASN A 107 -18.35 2.35 -39.99
CA ASN A 107 -18.32 1.67 -41.30
C ASN A 107 -19.71 1.54 -41.93
N GLY A 108 -20.77 1.56 -41.13
CA GLY A 108 -22.16 1.64 -41.63
C GLY A 108 -22.50 3.00 -42.24
N VAL A 109 -21.70 4.06 -41.98
CA VAL A 109 -21.91 5.42 -42.48
C VAL A 109 -20.83 5.82 -43.48
N TYR A 110 -19.57 5.48 -43.21
CA TYR A 110 -18.40 5.83 -44.01
C TYR A 110 -17.52 4.60 -44.24
N ALA A 111 -17.19 4.35 -45.51
CA ALA A 111 -16.30 3.23 -45.85
C ALA A 111 -14.93 3.39 -45.14
N THR A 112 -14.39 2.27 -44.63
CA THR A 112 -13.06 2.24 -44.03
C THR A 112 -12.01 2.86 -44.95
N GLY A 113 -11.19 3.76 -44.42
CA GLY A 113 -10.14 4.45 -45.15
C GLY A 113 -10.60 5.59 -46.05
N SER A 114 -11.91 5.86 -46.14
CA SER A 114 -12.41 7.05 -46.85
C SER A 114 -11.94 8.36 -46.17
N PRO A 115 -11.91 9.49 -46.89
CA PRO A 115 -11.55 10.79 -46.28
C PRO A 115 -12.41 11.13 -45.04
N ALA A 116 -13.70 10.85 -45.07
CA ALA A 116 -14.62 11.08 -43.95
C ALA A 116 -14.27 10.16 -42.75
N TYR A 117 -13.97 8.88 -42.98
CA TYR A 117 -13.50 7.97 -41.94
C TYR A 117 -12.20 8.47 -41.29
N LYS A 118 -11.25 8.97 -42.13
CA LYS A 118 -9.95 9.51 -41.64
C LYS A 118 -10.09 10.81 -40.87
N ILE A 119 -11.13 11.61 -41.09
CA ILE A 119 -11.43 12.79 -40.27
C ILE A 119 -11.80 12.35 -38.85
N LEU A 120 -12.57 11.26 -38.68
CA LEU A 120 -12.93 10.73 -37.39
C LEU A 120 -11.75 10.06 -36.68
N LEU A 121 -11.01 9.23 -37.40
CA LEU A 121 -9.87 8.45 -36.92
C LEU A 121 -8.63 8.71 -37.81
N PRO A 122 -7.93 9.84 -37.62
CA PRO A 122 -6.83 10.27 -38.51
C PRO A 122 -5.68 9.25 -38.60
N GLN A 123 -5.40 8.59 -37.51
CA GLN A 123 -4.35 7.55 -37.41
C GLN A 123 -4.94 6.15 -37.19
N GLY A 124 -6.23 5.96 -37.52
CA GLY A 124 -6.92 4.72 -37.31
C GLY A 124 -7.19 4.42 -35.84
N ARG A 125 -7.46 3.13 -35.54
CA ARG A 125 -7.82 2.64 -34.19
C ARG A 125 -6.63 2.60 -33.23
N GLU A 126 -5.43 2.67 -33.75
CA GLU A 126 -4.19 2.44 -32.97
C GLU A 126 -4.03 3.48 -31.86
N THR A 127 -4.37 4.74 -32.11
CA THR A 127 -4.29 5.83 -31.11
C THR A 127 -5.19 5.61 -29.89
N LEU A 128 -6.25 4.82 -30.02
CA LEU A 128 -7.16 4.48 -28.94
C LEU A 128 -6.64 3.32 -28.07
N THR A 129 -5.67 2.54 -28.57
CA THR A 129 -5.21 1.30 -27.95
C THR A 129 -3.73 1.29 -27.59
N VAL A 130 -2.91 2.08 -28.29
CA VAL A 130 -1.45 2.12 -28.13
C VAL A 130 -1.02 3.47 -27.55
N GLY A 131 0.05 3.47 -26.76
CA GLY A 131 0.60 4.67 -26.14
C GLY A 131 0.31 4.74 -24.63
N THR A 132 0.65 5.89 -24.05
CA THR A 132 0.38 6.12 -22.63
C THR A 132 -1.12 6.18 -22.36
N TYR A 133 -1.54 5.81 -21.16
CA TYR A 133 -2.96 5.87 -20.77
C TYR A 133 -3.57 7.27 -20.94
N GLN A 134 -2.79 8.31 -20.66
CA GLN A 134 -3.26 9.69 -20.86
C GLN A 134 -3.49 10.00 -22.35
N ALA A 135 -2.53 9.64 -23.21
CA ALA A 135 -2.66 9.84 -24.65
C ALA A 135 -3.86 9.09 -25.24
N ARG A 136 -4.09 7.85 -24.77
CA ARG A 136 -5.26 7.04 -25.17
C ARG A 136 -6.57 7.67 -24.74
N LEU A 137 -6.67 8.17 -23.49
CA LEU A 137 -7.86 8.88 -23.02
C LEU A 137 -8.11 10.16 -23.82
N ASP A 138 -7.06 10.94 -24.10
CA ASP A 138 -7.19 12.15 -24.90
C ASP A 138 -7.64 11.83 -26.32
N ALA A 139 -7.12 10.77 -26.93
CA ALA A 139 -7.57 10.31 -28.25
C ALA A 139 -9.04 9.89 -28.25
N ILE A 140 -9.51 9.18 -27.19
CA ILE A 140 -10.93 8.81 -27.04
C ILE A 140 -11.80 10.05 -26.88
N ARG A 141 -11.37 11.05 -26.09
CA ARG A 141 -12.09 12.34 -25.97
C ARG A 141 -12.25 13.01 -27.30
N ASP A 142 -11.15 13.19 -28.02
CA ASP A 142 -11.12 13.90 -29.30
C ASP A 142 -11.91 13.15 -30.38
N PHE A 143 -11.92 11.82 -30.32
CA PHE A 143 -12.75 10.98 -31.17
C PHE A 143 -14.26 11.22 -30.85
N GLY A 144 -14.66 11.23 -29.58
CA GLY A 144 -16.03 11.55 -29.17
C GLY A 144 -16.49 12.92 -29.63
N ILE A 145 -15.61 13.94 -29.54
CA ILE A 145 -15.91 15.31 -30.03
C ILE A 145 -16.13 15.33 -31.56
N ARG A 146 -15.27 14.65 -32.32
CA ARG A 146 -15.42 14.58 -33.79
C ARG A 146 -16.71 13.88 -34.20
N LEU A 147 -17.06 12.77 -33.52
CA LEU A 147 -18.34 12.08 -33.77
C LEU A 147 -19.56 12.97 -33.47
N ALA A 148 -19.53 13.71 -32.37
CA ALA A 148 -20.63 14.60 -31.99
C ALA A 148 -20.82 15.77 -32.97
N ALA A 149 -19.75 16.14 -33.70
CA ALA A 149 -19.78 17.24 -34.72
C ALA A 149 -20.35 16.80 -36.08
N GLU A 150 -20.67 15.49 -36.28
CA GLU A 150 -21.16 14.94 -37.56
C GLU A 150 -22.62 15.33 -37.83
N ALA A 151 -22.81 16.57 -38.33
CA ALA A 151 -24.12 17.10 -38.63
C ALA A 151 -24.93 16.21 -39.59
N GLY A 152 -26.18 15.95 -39.29
CA GLY A 152 -27.05 15.11 -40.13
C GLY A 152 -26.80 13.61 -40.10
N LYS A 153 -25.94 13.15 -39.17
CA LYS A 153 -25.65 11.73 -38.95
C LYS A 153 -26.03 11.30 -37.53
N PRO A 154 -27.30 11.10 -37.21
CA PRO A 154 -27.74 10.84 -35.85
C PRO A 154 -27.11 9.61 -35.21
N THR A 155 -26.79 8.57 -35.99
CA THR A 155 -26.08 7.37 -35.52
C THR A 155 -24.67 7.68 -35.02
N LEU A 156 -23.93 8.57 -35.73
CA LEU A 156 -22.57 8.97 -35.31
C LEU A 156 -22.63 9.90 -34.09
N ILE A 157 -23.61 10.79 -34.01
CA ILE A 157 -23.83 11.66 -32.85
C ILE A 157 -24.13 10.81 -31.61
N ALA A 158 -25.00 9.80 -31.72
CA ALA A 158 -25.30 8.86 -30.64
C ALA A 158 -24.04 8.05 -30.20
N LEU A 159 -23.23 7.61 -31.17
CA LEU A 159 -21.94 7.01 -30.88
C LEU A 159 -21.01 7.98 -30.14
N GLY A 160 -20.96 9.23 -30.54
CA GLY A 160 -20.19 10.29 -29.87
C GLY A 160 -20.57 10.43 -28.39
N THR A 161 -21.86 10.34 -28.07
CA THR A 161 -22.32 10.31 -26.67
C THR A 161 -21.78 9.09 -25.91
N THR A 162 -21.82 7.91 -26.53
CA THR A 162 -21.29 6.67 -25.93
C THR A 162 -19.78 6.75 -25.70
N VAL A 163 -19.00 7.23 -26.67
CA VAL A 163 -17.55 7.43 -26.57
C VAL A 163 -17.22 8.45 -25.48
N THR A 164 -17.96 9.54 -25.41
CA THR A 164 -17.80 10.57 -24.38
C THR A 164 -18.09 10.03 -22.98
N ALA A 165 -19.12 9.18 -22.83
CA ALA A 165 -19.40 8.52 -21.56
C ALA A 165 -18.25 7.58 -21.15
N PHE A 166 -17.70 6.81 -22.09
CA PHE A 166 -16.53 5.96 -21.84
C PHE A 166 -15.31 6.81 -21.40
N TYR A 167 -15.03 7.90 -22.10
CA TYR A 167 -13.98 8.85 -21.69
C TYR A 167 -14.19 9.39 -20.27
N THR A 168 -15.40 9.83 -19.96
CA THR A 168 -15.72 10.41 -18.64
C THR A 168 -15.48 9.40 -17.52
N LEU A 169 -15.91 8.16 -17.72
CA LEU A 169 -15.67 7.08 -16.76
C LEU A 169 -14.16 6.78 -16.63
N GLY A 170 -13.45 6.71 -17.75
CA GLY A 170 -11.99 6.51 -17.76
C GLY A 170 -11.25 7.62 -17.03
N LYS A 171 -11.63 8.89 -17.27
CA LYS A 171 -11.07 10.05 -16.56
C LYS A 171 -11.33 9.97 -15.05
N THR A 172 -12.53 9.59 -14.64
CA THR A 172 -12.87 9.40 -13.22
C THR A 172 -11.98 8.35 -12.57
N LYS A 173 -11.83 7.18 -13.20
CA LYS A 173 -10.95 6.11 -12.71
C LYS A 173 -9.48 6.55 -12.67
N ARG A 174 -9.01 7.28 -13.68
CA ARG A 174 -7.65 7.84 -13.70
C ARG A 174 -7.42 8.84 -12.58
N ASN A 175 -8.34 9.75 -12.35
CA ASN A 175 -8.27 10.71 -11.26
C ASN A 175 -8.24 9.98 -9.90
N PHE A 176 -9.05 8.95 -9.72
CA PHE A 176 -9.03 8.12 -8.52
C PHE A 176 -7.66 7.46 -8.30
N GLN A 177 -7.06 6.88 -9.35
CA GLN A 177 -5.70 6.31 -9.30
C GLN A 177 -4.67 7.36 -8.88
N MET A 178 -4.72 8.57 -9.48
CA MET A 178 -3.79 9.65 -9.16
C MET A 178 -3.95 10.13 -7.71
N ASN A 179 -5.19 10.25 -7.23
CA ASN A 179 -5.45 10.62 -5.84
C ASN A 179 -4.91 9.59 -4.85
N ARG A 180 -5.00 8.28 -5.18
CA ARG A 180 -4.42 7.21 -4.37
C ARG A 180 -2.89 7.28 -4.35
N LYS A 181 -2.26 7.59 -5.49
CA LYS A 181 -0.81 7.82 -5.53
C LYS A 181 -0.38 8.98 -4.63
N THR A 182 -1.09 10.11 -4.70
CA THR A 182 -0.82 11.26 -3.83
C THR A 182 -1.01 10.92 -2.35
N ALA A 183 -2.02 10.09 -2.02
CA ALA A 183 -2.22 9.64 -0.64
C ALA A 183 -1.03 8.82 -0.10
N VAL A 184 -0.42 7.97 -0.93
CA VAL A 184 0.81 7.24 -0.56
C VAL A 184 1.97 8.21 -0.32
N GLU A 185 2.18 9.17 -1.22
CA GLU A 185 3.24 10.17 -1.11
C GLU A 185 3.10 10.99 0.18
N ASN A 186 1.89 11.48 0.46
CA ASN A 186 1.60 12.23 1.69
C ASN A 186 1.81 11.36 2.94
N GLY A 187 1.30 10.13 2.95
CA GLY A 187 1.50 9.22 4.08
C GLY A 187 2.98 8.94 4.37
N ARG A 188 3.81 8.81 3.34
CA ARG A 188 5.27 8.64 3.51
C ARG A 188 5.94 9.88 4.10
N VAL A 189 5.51 11.09 3.71
CA VAL A 189 6.02 12.34 4.29
C VAL A 189 5.64 12.44 5.77
N ASP A 190 4.39 12.13 6.11
CA ASP A 190 3.92 12.14 7.51
C ASP A 190 4.67 11.09 8.36
N MET A 191 4.85 9.88 7.82
CA MET A 191 5.60 8.81 8.48
C MET A 191 7.06 9.22 8.74
N GLU A 192 7.71 9.90 7.79
CA GLU A 192 9.07 10.42 7.96
C GLU A 192 9.14 11.47 9.08
N GLY A 193 8.13 12.34 9.18
CA GLY A 193 8.03 13.29 10.28
C GLY A 193 7.97 12.59 11.65
N VAL A 194 7.17 11.55 11.78
CA VAL A 194 7.09 10.74 13.01
C VAL A 194 8.41 10.01 13.28
N ARG A 195 9.05 9.44 12.25
CA ARG A 195 10.36 8.77 12.37
C ARG A 195 11.40 9.69 13.00
N LEU A 196 11.49 10.92 12.51
CA LEU A 196 12.45 11.90 13.02
C LEU A 196 12.18 12.26 14.49
N LEU A 197 10.91 12.46 14.85
CA LEU A 197 10.53 12.75 16.25
C LEU A 197 10.84 11.56 17.16
N PHE A 198 10.56 10.34 16.73
CA PHE A 198 10.79 9.13 17.50
C PHE A 198 12.30 8.90 17.69
N SER A 199 13.11 9.06 16.64
CA SER A 199 14.56 8.98 16.71
C SER A 199 15.15 10.01 17.69
N ALA A 200 14.65 11.24 17.65
CA ALA A 200 15.09 12.29 18.57
C ALA A 200 14.73 11.96 20.05
N LYS A 201 13.61 11.30 20.29
CA LYS A 201 13.21 10.88 21.66
C LYS A 201 14.04 9.72 22.17
N PHE A 202 14.36 8.75 21.31
CA PHE A 202 15.33 7.73 21.67
C PHE A 202 16.70 8.33 22.00
N TYR A 203 17.16 9.31 21.24
CA TYR A 203 18.41 10.00 21.55
C TYR A 203 18.34 10.77 22.89
N LYS A 204 17.21 11.45 23.18
CA LYS A 204 16.97 12.07 24.49
C LYS A 204 17.02 11.03 25.62
N MET A 205 16.45 9.85 25.42
CA MET A 205 16.47 8.75 26.39
C MET A 205 17.90 8.33 26.76
N ILE A 206 18.82 8.28 25.79
CA ILE A 206 20.24 8.03 26.10
C ILE A 206 20.79 9.11 27.02
N GLY A 207 20.47 10.38 26.78
CA GLY A 207 20.90 11.47 27.65
C GLY A 207 20.41 11.30 29.10
N VAL A 208 19.16 10.84 29.27
CA VAL A 208 18.60 10.51 30.60
C VAL A 208 19.38 9.35 31.22
N ALA A 209 19.61 8.25 30.47
CA ALA A 209 20.33 7.09 30.95
C ALA A 209 21.79 7.43 31.35
N MET A 210 22.45 8.28 30.59
CA MET A 210 23.81 8.75 30.90
C MET A 210 23.83 9.61 32.17
N GLY A 211 22.80 10.42 32.42
CA GLY A 211 22.68 11.20 33.66
C GLY A 211 22.40 10.32 34.87
N VAL A 212 21.49 9.35 34.76
CA VAL A 212 21.15 8.41 35.83
C VAL A 212 22.36 7.53 36.22
N TRP A 213 23.11 7.07 35.22
CA TRP A 213 24.25 6.14 35.42
C TRP A 213 25.61 6.80 35.13
N GLU A 214 25.78 8.06 35.53
CA GLU A 214 27.02 8.83 35.28
C GLU A 214 28.29 8.10 35.76
N LEU A 215 28.22 7.44 36.92
CA LEU A 215 29.34 6.68 37.51
C LEU A 215 29.40 5.22 37.02
N GLN A 216 28.42 4.75 36.30
CA GLN A 216 28.27 3.37 35.82
C GLN A 216 27.83 3.33 34.35
N PRO A 217 28.57 3.91 33.40
CA PRO A 217 28.13 4.10 32.02
C PRO A 217 27.81 2.79 31.28
N HIS A 218 28.36 1.65 31.75
CA HIS A 218 28.00 0.33 31.17
C HIS A 218 26.55 -0.06 31.39
N LEU A 219 25.84 0.52 32.37
CA LEU A 219 24.41 0.27 32.58
C LEU A 219 23.52 0.92 31.50
N VAL A 220 24.02 1.90 30.76
CA VAL A 220 23.30 2.45 29.60
C VAL A 220 23.01 1.35 28.57
N ASP A 221 23.92 0.39 28.40
CA ASP A 221 23.74 -0.74 27.49
C ASP A 221 22.60 -1.69 27.93
N THR A 222 22.14 -1.60 29.17
CA THR A 222 21.01 -2.42 29.62
C THR A 222 19.67 -1.96 29.06
N VAL A 223 19.55 -0.68 28.70
CA VAL A 223 18.34 -0.10 28.07
C VAL A 223 18.52 0.23 26.60
N TRP A 224 19.77 0.18 26.10
CA TRP A 224 20.12 0.59 24.75
C TRP A 224 21.04 -0.41 24.07
N ASP A 225 20.51 -1.19 23.14
CA ASP A 225 21.33 -2.11 22.32
C ASP A 225 21.64 -1.50 20.96
N VAL A 226 22.82 -0.90 20.86
CA VAL A 226 23.35 -0.33 19.60
C VAL A 226 23.52 -1.40 18.50
N ASN A 227 23.68 -2.66 18.87
CA ASN A 227 23.90 -3.71 17.87
C ASN A 227 22.65 -3.96 17.03
N LEU A 228 21.46 -3.74 17.58
CA LEU A 228 20.20 -3.82 16.82
C LEU A 228 20.17 -2.82 15.66
N LEU A 229 20.78 -1.64 15.82
CA LEU A 229 20.86 -0.62 14.79
C LEU A 229 21.93 -0.90 13.73
N ARG A 230 22.98 -1.64 14.13
CA ARG A 230 24.10 -1.99 13.25
C ARG A 230 23.90 -3.31 12.51
N ASN A 231 23.19 -4.24 13.13
CA ASN A 231 22.90 -5.57 12.60
C ASN A 231 21.38 -5.79 12.59
N PRO A 232 20.65 -5.18 11.63
CA PRO A 232 19.22 -5.42 11.50
C PRO A 232 18.95 -6.92 11.29
N ALA A 233 17.73 -7.34 11.58
CA ALA A 233 17.31 -8.74 11.43
C ALA A 233 17.87 -9.34 10.13
N GLN A 234 18.64 -10.42 10.26
CA GLN A 234 19.37 -10.99 9.11
C GLN A 234 18.51 -11.94 8.27
N VAL A 235 17.38 -12.35 8.80
CA VAL A 235 16.52 -13.38 8.20
C VAL A 235 15.10 -12.85 8.05
N ILE A 236 14.51 -13.08 6.88
CA ILE A 236 13.08 -12.91 6.67
C ILE A 236 12.35 -13.88 7.61
N PRO A 237 11.25 -13.47 8.29
CA PRO A 237 10.53 -14.35 9.19
C PRO A 237 10.01 -15.61 8.47
N ALA A 238 9.80 -16.69 9.23
CA ALA A 238 9.05 -17.82 8.73
C ALA A 238 7.58 -17.43 8.47
N PRO A 239 6.86 -18.11 7.56
CA PRO A 239 5.45 -17.87 7.38
C PRO A 239 4.67 -18.21 8.66
N PRO A 240 3.59 -17.48 8.98
CA PRO A 240 2.70 -17.85 10.06
C PRO A 240 2.11 -19.24 9.83
N ILE A 241 1.93 -20.00 10.90
CA ILE A 241 1.25 -21.30 10.91
C ILE A 241 -0.07 -21.15 11.68
N ASP A 242 -0.97 -22.12 11.55
CA ASP A 242 -2.25 -22.15 12.28
C ASP A 242 -3.10 -20.88 12.07
N ILE A 243 -3.45 -20.63 10.81
CA ILE A 243 -4.22 -19.46 10.41
C ILE A 243 -5.72 -19.77 10.52
N PHE A 244 -6.47 -18.86 11.18
CA PHE A 244 -7.91 -18.97 11.41
C PHE A 244 -8.61 -17.73 10.87
N TRP A 245 -9.64 -17.93 10.04
CA TRP A 245 -10.53 -16.90 9.55
C TRP A 245 -11.80 -16.80 10.39
N ASP A 246 -12.10 -15.61 10.87
CA ASP A 246 -13.36 -15.26 11.51
C ASP A 246 -14.15 -14.31 10.60
N ALA A 247 -15.16 -14.86 9.92
CA ALA A 247 -15.97 -14.11 8.96
C ALA A 247 -16.84 -13.05 9.64
N LEU A 248 -17.27 -13.24 10.89
CA LEU A 248 -18.11 -12.31 11.64
C LEU A 248 -17.35 -11.03 11.98
N THR A 249 -16.14 -11.16 12.47
CA THR A 249 -15.28 -10.02 12.82
C THR A 249 -14.40 -9.56 11.65
N ARG A 250 -14.43 -10.29 10.53
CA ARG A 250 -13.58 -10.08 9.36
C ARG A 250 -12.08 -10.04 9.74
N THR A 251 -11.66 -10.99 10.57
CA THR A 251 -10.33 -11.03 11.15
C THR A 251 -9.63 -12.33 10.80
N LEU A 252 -8.39 -12.25 10.32
CA LEU A 252 -7.50 -13.38 10.17
C LEU A 252 -6.51 -13.38 11.34
N ARG A 253 -6.34 -14.52 12.00
CA ARG A 253 -5.50 -14.67 13.20
C ARG A 253 -4.61 -15.89 13.12
N THR A 254 -3.52 -15.85 13.86
CA THR A 254 -2.60 -16.98 14.10
C THR A 254 -2.44 -17.23 15.59
N THR A 255 -1.97 -18.39 15.98
CA THR A 255 -1.73 -18.76 17.39
C THR A 255 -0.45 -18.14 17.94
N ALA A 256 0.54 -17.87 17.09
CA ALA A 256 1.81 -17.28 17.47
C ALA A 256 2.38 -16.42 16.35
N LEU A 257 3.06 -15.35 16.72
CA LEU A 257 3.87 -14.58 15.78
C LEU A 257 5.17 -15.36 15.51
N PRO A 258 5.57 -15.58 14.24
CA PRO A 258 6.83 -16.23 13.92
C PRO A 258 8.04 -15.46 14.49
N ASP A 259 9.09 -16.18 14.84
CA ASP A 259 10.32 -15.59 15.38
C ASP A 259 10.90 -14.52 14.42
N GLY A 260 11.26 -13.38 14.98
CA GLY A 260 11.79 -12.25 14.25
C GLY A 260 10.75 -11.46 13.43
N ALA A 261 9.47 -11.81 13.50
CA ALA A 261 8.41 -11.00 12.91
C ALA A 261 8.00 -9.85 13.83
N THR A 262 7.67 -8.71 13.25
CA THR A 262 7.17 -7.55 13.98
C THR A 262 5.70 -7.27 13.71
N ARG A 263 5.18 -7.72 12.58
CA ARG A 263 3.80 -7.52 12.13
C ARG A 263 3.32 -8.68 11.27
N LEU A 264 2.00 -8.72 11.05
CA LEU A 264 1.33 -9.60 10.10
C LEU A 264 0.73 -8.77 8.96
N GLU A 265 0.84 -9.26 7.74
CA GLU A 265 0.17 -8.75 6.54
C GLU A 265 -0.98 -9.67 6.18
N PHE A 266 -2.16 -9.11 5.91
CA PHE A 266 -3.32 -9.87 5.46
C PHE A 266 -3.45 -9.75 3.94
N TRP A 267 -3.43 -10.88 3.27
CA TRP A 267 -3.51 -11.00 1.83
C TRP A 267 -4.74 -11.78 1.40
N ARG A 268 -5.27 -11.44 0.22
CA ARG A 268 -6.27 -12.23 -0.48
C ARG A 268 -5.87 -12.52 -1.92
N GLU A 269 -6.46 -13.56 -2.47
CA GLU A 269 -6.48 -13.88 -3.89
C GLU A 269 -7.92 -14.23 -4.26
N GLY A 270 -8.50 -13.49 -5.19
CA GLY A 270 -9.86 -13.71 -5.68
C GLY A 270 -9.87 -14.54 -6.97
N PRO A 271 -11.03 -14.67 -7.63
CA PRO A 271 -11.18 -15.45 -8.86
C PRO A 271 -10.25 -15.04 -10.01
N GLY A 272 -9.71 -13.83 -9.98
CA GLY A 272 -8.74 -13.32 -10.95
C GLY A 272 -7.30 -13.82 -10.76
N GLY A 273 -7.00 -14.54 -9.67
CA GLY A 273 -5.70 -15.14 -9.39
C GLY A 273 -4.57 -14.17 -9.05
N MET A 274 -4.86 -12.89 -8.78
CA MET A 274 -3.87 -11.89 -8.41
C MET A 274 -3.89 -11.66 -6.90
N PRO A 275 -2.75 -11.90 -6.19
CA PRO A 275 -2.63 -11.57 -4.79
C PRO A 275 -2.79 -10.07 -4.51
N GLU A 276 -3.53 -9.74 -3.48
CA GLU A 276 -3.76 -8.36 -3.04
C GLU A 276 -3.53 -8.25 -1.53
N LEU A 277 -2.72 -7.27 -1.11
CA LEU A 277 -2.56 -6.92 0.30
C LEU A 277 -3.79 -6.10 0.76
N LEU A 278 -4.49 -6.60 1.76
CA LEU A 278 -5.71 -5.96 2.29
C LEU A 278 -5.44 -5.05 3.49
N SER A 279 -4.58 -5.50 4.39
CA SER A 279 -4.33 -4.80 5.65
C SER A 279 -3.00 -5.20 6.29
N LEU A 280 -2.47 -4.29 7.10
CA LEU A 280 -1.33 -4.53 7.98
C LEU A 280 -1.82 -4.60 9.42
N GLY A 281 -1.42 -5.64 10.14
CA GLY A 281 -1.71 -5.79 11.57
C GLY A 281 -0.95 -4.78 12.43
N GLU A 282 -1.46 -4.54 13.62
CA GLU A 282 -0.72 -3.82 14.65
C GLU A 282 0.56 -4.56 15.02
N LYS A 283 1.51 -3.83 15.59
CA LYS A 283 2.79 -4.40 16.01
C LYS A 283 2.57 -5.49 17.07
N ASN A 284 3.21 -6.63 16.86
CA ASN A 284 3.12 -7.83 17.71
C ASN A 284 1.70 -8.40 17.89
N ALA A 285 0.72 -7.93 17.09
CA ALA A 285 -0.62 -8.50 17.09
C ALA A 285 -0.63 -9.89 16.44
N LEU A 286 -1.44 -10.79 17.01
CA LEU A 286 -1.67 -12.13 16.47
C LEU A 286 -2.87 -12.16 15.50
N SER A 287 -3.44 -11.02 15.18
CA SER A 287 -4.60 -10.91 14.30
C SER A 287 -4.55 -9.65 13.46
N VAL A 288 -5.14 -9.72 12.27
CA VAL A 288 -5.30 -8.59 11.36
C VAL A 288 -6.75 -8.53 10.92
N GLN A 289 -7.38 -7.37 11.11
CA GLN A 289 -8.75 -7.10 10.68
C GLN A 289 -8.76 -6.47 9.29
N ILE A 290 -9.70 -6.89 8.45
CA ILE A 290 -9.93 -6.26 7.15
C ILE A 290 -10.67 -4.93 7.35
N PRO A 291 -10.22 -3.82 6.73
CA PRO A 291 -10.96 -2.57 6.72
C PRO A 291 -12.37 -2.75 6.17
N ALA A 292 -13.35 -2.06 6.75
CA ALA A 292 -14.74 -2.11 6.30
C ALA A 292 -14.94 -1.65 4.85
N THR A 293 -13.97 -0.88 4.32
CA THR A 293 -13.96 -0.39 2.93
C THR A 293 -13.63 -1.47 1.89
N VAL A 294 -13.06 -2.61 2.31
CA VAL A 294 -12.78 -3.74 1.41
C VAL A 294 -14.08 -4.52 1.17
N THR A 295 -14.45 -4.69 -0.08
CA THR A 295 -15.62 -5.48 -0.49
C THR A 295 -15.21 -6.83 -1.03
N PHE A 296 -16.11 -7.80 -0.91
CA PHE A 296 -16.02 -9.12 -1.52
C PHE A 296 -17.27 -9.34 -2.34
N ASP A 297 -17.13 -9.88 -3.53
CA ASP A 297 -18.28 -10.19 -4.37
C ASP A 297 -18.94 -11.49 -3.86
N ILE A 298 -20.25 -11.42 -3.63
CA ILE A 298 -21.04 -12.53 -3.08
C ILE A 298 -20.99 -13.73 -4.04
N GLY A 299 -20.73 -14.91 -3.51
CA GLY A 299 -20.58 -16.15 -4.25
C GLY A 299 -19.19 -16.41 -4.81
N ASP A 300 -18.26 -15.47 -4.66
CA ASP A 300 -16.88 -15.67 -5.08
C ASP A 300 -16.06 -16.41 -4.01
N LEU A 301 -15.18 -17.30 -4.47
CA LEU A 301 -14.24 -18.03 -3.63
C LEU A 301 -12.92 -17.26 -3.52
N TYR A 302 -12.55 -16.90 -2.30
CA TYR A 302 -11.30 -16.22 -1.98
C TYR A 302 -10.34 -17.14 -1.25
N GLN A 303 -9.05 -16.97 -1.54
CA GLN A 303 -7.95 -17.54 -0.74
C GLN A 303 -7.40 -16.43 0.16
N LEU A 304 -7.42 -16.66 1.47
CA LEU A 304 -6.97 -15.70 2.48
C LEU A 304 -5.75 -16.25 3.20
N TRP A 305 -4.73 -15.42 3.42
CA TRP A 305 -3.54 -15.84 4.19
C TRP A 305 -2.87 -14.68 4.90
N LEU A 306 -1.99 -15.02 5.83
CA LEU A 306 -1.10 -14.07 6.49
C LEU A 306 0.35 -14.26 5.98
N GLN A 307 1.09 -13.17 5.94
CA GLN A 307 2.54 -13.15 5.86
C GLN A 307 3.10 -12.45 7.10
N ALA A 308 4.21 -12.95 7.61
CA ALA A 308 4.93 -12.29 8.68
C ALA A 308 5.93 -11.29 8.08
N ARG A 309 6.09 -10.12 8.70
CA ARG A 309 6.96 -9.06 8.22
C ARG A 309 7.94 -8.60 9.28
N ASN A 310 9.14 -8.26 8.85
CA ASN A 310 10.14 -7.51 9.61
C ASN A 310 10.90 -6.52 8.70
N SER A 311 12.01 -5.94 9.19
CA SER A 311 12.86 -5.00 8.43
C SER A 311 13.51 -5.59 7.17
N ARG A 312 13.63 -6.92 7.08
CA ARG A 312 14.17 -7.62 5.91
C ARG A 312 13.15 -7.89 4.83
N GLY A 313 11.89 -7.84 5.17
CA GLY A 313 10.79 -8.09 4.22
C GLY A 313 9.71 -9.00 4.78
N SER A 314 8.82 -9.40 3.91
CA SER A 314 7.70 -10.28 4.23
C SER A 314 8.07 -11.74 3.98
N SER A 315 7.56 -12.64 4.81
CA SER A 315 7.71 -14.10 4.67
C SER A 315 7.05 -14.60 3.37
N PRO A 316 7.30 -15.83 2.95
CA PRO A 316 6.40 -16.52 2.05
C PRO A 316 4.97 -16.55 2.62
N ALA A 317 3.98 -16.78 1.76
CA ALA A 317 2.59 -16.95 2.19
C ALA A 317 2.47 -18.06 3.24
N GLY A 318 1.73 -17.79 4.30
CA GLY A 318 1.28 -18.82 5.23
C GLY A 318 0.24 -19.75 4.60
N PRO A 319 -0.30 -20.71 5.37
CA PRO A 319 -1.40 -21.55 4.91
C PRO A 319 -2.57 -20.69 4.41
N LYS A 320 -3.13 -21.07 3.26
CA LYS A 320 -4.29 -20.39 2.67
C LYS A 320 -5.59 -20.96 3.25
N VAL A 321 -6.49 -20.08 3.65
CA VAL A 321 -7.85 -20.42 4.08
C VAL A 321 -8.79 -20.08 2.94
N SER A 322 -9.54 -21.07 2.46
CA SER A 322 -10.58 -20.86 1.45
C SER A 322 -11.84 -20.32 2.11
N TRP A 323 -12.40 -19.26 1.57
CA TRP A 323 -13.65 -18.67 2.06
C TRP A 323 -14.50 -18.18 0.89
N GLU A 324 -15.76 -18.56 0.91
CA GLU A 324 -16.76 -18.07 -0.04
C GLU A 324 -17.51 -16.88 0.58
N ALA A 325 -17.58 -15.78 -0.15
CA ALA A 325 -18.27 -14.58 0.33
C ALA A 325 -19.79 -14.79 0.32
N VAL A 326 -20.45 -14.56 1.45
CA VAL A 326 -21.89 -14.73 1.66
C VAL A 326 -22.58 -13.42 2.02
#